data_9578e4e24b335adbdd91ca0feb2fb6a4
#
_entry.id   9578e4e24b335adbdd91ca0feb2fb6a4
#
_cell.length_a   1.000
_cell.length_b   1.000
_cell.length_c   1.000
_cell.angle_alpha   90.00
_cell.angle_beta   90.00
_cell.angle_gamma   90.00
#
_symmetry.space_group_name_H-M   'P 1'
#
loop_
_entity.id
_entity.type
_entity.pdbx_description
1 polymer ?
#
loop_
_entity_poly.entity_id
_entity_poly.type
_entity_poly.pdbx_seq_one_letter_code
_entity_poly.pdbx_strand_id
1 'polypeptide(L)'
;MCFGVLPAAIGWSMDCDGLWFLATMSFFALCALIRLAYFNVTEEERQNQMSEHRAYYLGVPVTASAVLAPLFYLLSLRFALNCAVVYALGLFLLGVLYITPLHVKKPQLRGVAFLSVFGLGEFAVLLRVLTR
;
A
#
# COMPACT_ATOMS: atom_id res chain seq x y z
N MET A 1 -6.25 -4.59 -8.24
CA MET A 1 -6.05 -5.96 -7.74
C MET A 1 -4.60 -6.22 -7.33
N CYS A 2 -3.60 -6.03 -8.20
CA CYS A 2 -2.19 -6.33 -7.90
C CYS A 2 -1.65 -5.68 -6.61
N PHE A 3 -1.95 -4.40 -6.36
CA PHE A 3 -1.44 -3.66 -5.20
C PHE A 3 -2.06 -4.09 -3.84
N GLY A 4 -3.13 -4.87 -3.86
CA GLY A 4 -3.71 -5.46 -2.65
C GLY A 4 -3.27 -6.89 -2.43
N VAL A 5 -3.32 -7.72 -3.49
CA VAL A 5 -3.06 -9.16 -3.39
C VAL A 5 -1.57 -9.47 -3.34
N LEU A 6 -0.75 -8.75 -4.11
CA LEU A 6 0.68 -9.03 -4.22
C LEU A 6 1.44 -8.82 -2.91
N PRO A 7 1.25 -7.72 -2.15
CA PRO A 7 1.86 -7.57 -0.83
C PRO A 7 1.42 -8.65 0.16
N ALA A 8 0.13 -9.05 0.11
CA ALA A 8 -0.37 -10.14 0.95
C ALA A 8 0.27 -11.48 0.58
N ALA A 9 0.45 -11.78 -0.72
CA ALA A 9 1.11 -13.00 -1.19
C ALA A 9 2.60 -13.04 -0.82
N ILE A 10 3.31 -11.90 -0.89
CA ILE A 10 4.70 -11.79 -0.41
C ILE A 10 4.77 -12.07 1.09
N GLY A 11 3.86 -11.50 1.88
CA GLY A 11 3.77 -11.81 3.29
C GLY A 11 3.57 -13.31 3.55
N TRP A 12 2.71 -13.95 2.79
CA TRP A 12 2.49 -15.40 2.88
C TRP A 12 3.76 -16.21 2.64
N SER A 13 4.63 -15.80 1.72
CA SER A 13 5.88 -16.49 1.41
C SER A 13 6.98 -16.34 2.48
N MET A 14 6.74 -15.54 3.53
CA MET A 14 7.71 -15.30 4.60
C MET A 14 7.70 -16.35 5.71
N ASP A 15 7.16 -17.56 5.46
CA ASP A 15 7.16 -18.72 6.39
C ASP A 15 6.71 -18.39 7.83
N CYS A 16 5.64 -17.60 7.94
CA CYS A 16 5.04 -17.33 9.24
C CYS A 16 3.81 -18.20 9.47
N ASP A 17 4.02 -19.30 10.15
CA ASP A 17 2.96 -20.18 10.61
C ASP A 17 2.15 -19.52 11.73
N GLY A 18 0.99 -18.95 11.37
CA GLY A 18 0.08 -18.42 12.38
C GLY A 18 -1.25 -17.96 11.78
N LEU A 19 -2.34 -18.39 12.41
CA LEU A 19 -3.71 -17.94 12.07
C LEU A 19 -3.84 -16.41 12.06
N TRP A 20 -3.13 -15.73 12.97
CA TRP A 20 -3.10 -14.26 13.05
C TRP A 20 -2.46 -13.62 11.83
N PHE A 21 -1.42 -14.23 11.30
CA PHE A 21 -0.74 -13.73 10.11
C PHE A 21 -1.63 -13.87 8.87
N LEU A 22 -2.27 -15.03 8.72
CA LEU A 22 -3.25 -15.29 7.66
C LEU A 22 -4.42 -14.29 7.73
N ALA A 23 -4.95 -14.06 8.94
CA ALA A 23 -6.03 -13.11 9.15
C ALA A 23 -5.63 -11.69 8.75
N THR A 24 -4.40 -11.26 9.09
CA THR A 24 -3.88 -9.93 8.73
C THR A 24 -3.73 -9.76 7.22
N MET A 25 -3.20 -10.77 6.52
CA MET A 25 -3.04 -10.72 5.07
C MET A 25 -4.38 -10.69 4.35
N SER A 26 -5.34 -11.51 4.81
CA SER A 26 -6.72 -11.51 4.29
C SER A 26 -7.42 -10.19 4.55
N PHE A 27 -7.28 -9.65 5.75
CA PHE A 27 -7.82 -8.33 6.12
C PHE A 27 -7.28 -7.23 5.21
N PHE A 28 -5.96 -7.18 5.00
CA PHE A 28 -5.35 -6.19 4.11
C PHE A 28 -5.88 -6.28 2.67
N ALA A 29 -5.99 -7.51 2.13
CA ALA A 29 -6.52 -7.72 0.79
C ALA A 29 -7.98 -7.26 0.67
N LEU A 30 -8.81 -7.56 1.68
CA LEU A 30 -10.19 -7.07 1.74
C LEU A 30 -10.28 -5.55 1.80
N CYS A 31 -9.47 -4.91 2.64
CA CYS A 31 -9.43 -3.44 2.75
C CYS A 31 -9.05 -2.79 1.40
N ALA A 32 -8.08 -3.37 0.69
CA ALA A 32 -7.67 -2.90 -0.62
C ALA A 32 -8.78 -3.06 -1.67
N LEU A 33 -9.56 -4.15 -1.62
CA LEU A 33 -10.72 -4.38 -2.49
C LEU A 33 -11.84 -3.38 -2.22
N ILE A 34 -12.19 -3.19 -0.94
CA ILE A 34 -13.21 -2.22 -0.52
C ILE A 34 -12.82 -0.82 -0.99
N ARG A 35 -11.55 -0.48 -0.84
CA ARG A 35 -11.02 0.82 -1.28
C ARG A 35 -11.11 1.00 -2.79
N LEU A 36 -10.79 -0.04 -3.56
CA LEU A 36 -10.89 -0.01 -5.02
C LEU A 36 -12.35 0.13 -5.47
N ALA A 37 -13.27 -0.62 -4.85
CA ALA A 37 -14.69 -0.53 -5.14
C ALA A 37 -15.23 0.88 -4.87
N TYR A 38 -14.90 1.44 -3.71
CA TYR A 38 -15.28 2.80 -3.35
C TYR A 38 -14.77 3.84 -4.34
N PHE A 39 -13.50 3.70 -4.77
CA PHE A 39 -12.92 4.60 -5.77
C PHE A 39 -13.66 4.52 -7.12
N ASN A 40 -13.99 3.31 -7.59
CA ASN A 40 -14.70 3.11 -8.84
C ASN A 40 -16.09 3.75 -8.82
N VAL A 41 -16.87 3.53 -7.75
CA VAL A 41 -18.20 4.12 -7.60
C VAL A 41 -18.12 5.65 -7.56
N THR A 42 -17.18 6.19 -6.79
CA THR A 42 -17.02 7.65 -6.67
C THR A 42 -16.56 8.29 -7.99
N GLU A 43 -15.77 7.59 -8.79
CA GLU A 43 -15.33 8.07 -10.11
C GLU A 43 -16.46 8.01 -11.13
N GLU A 44 -17.31 6.98 -11.09
CA GLU A 44 -18.48 6.85 -11.95
C GLU A 44 -19.52 7.95 -11.64
N GLU A 45 -19.78 8.23 -10.36
CA GLU A 45 -20.63 9.35 -9.95
C GLU A 45 -20.07 10.70 -10.44
N ARG A 46 -18.76 10.86 -10.42
CA ARG A 46 -18.08 12.08 -10.91
C ARG A 46 -18.24 12.27 -12.40
N GLN A 47 -18.17 11.18 -13.20
CA GLN A 47 -18.33 11.25 -14.64
C GLN A 47 -19.77 11.62 -15.02
N ASN A 48 -20.73 11.22 -14.21
CA ASN A 48 -22.16 11.54 -14.43
C ASN A 48 -22.55 12.96 -13.99
N GLN A 49 -21.81 13.55 -13.05
CA GLN A 49 -21.97 14.94 -12.63
C GLN A 49 -20.93 15.81 -13.33
N MET A 50 -21.29 16.36 -14.50
CA MET A 50 -20.46 17.32 -15.24
C MET A 50 -19.94 18.41 -14.30
N SER A 51 -18.62 18.51 -14.20
CA SER A 51 -17.82 19.56 -13.55
C SER A 51 -17.81 19.61 -12.01
N GLU A 52 -16.69 19.15 -11.45
CA GLU A 52 -15.91 19.95 -10.52
C GLU A 52 -14.58 19.24 -10.27
N HIS A 53 -13.48 19.95 -10.56
CA HIS A 53 -12.13 19.51 -10.22
C HIS A 53 -12.02 19.42 -8.69
N ARG A 54 -12.26 18.22 -8.14
CA ARG A 54 -11.95 18.00 -6.71
C ARG A 54 -10.43 18.08 -6.51
N ALA A 55 -10.02 19.05 -5.70
CA ALA A 55 -8.63 19.24 -5.32
C ALA A 55 -8.14 18.17 -4.32
N TYR A 56 -9.03 17.30 -3.82
CA TYR A 56 -8.75 16.33 -2.77
C TYR A 56 -9.25 14.94 -3.14
N TYR A 57 -8.45 13.92 -2.85
CA TYR A 57 -8.88 12.53 -2.85
C TYR A 57 -9.39 12.15 -1.46
N LEU A 58 -10.48 11.39 -1.41
CA LEU A 58 -10.95 10.76 -0.18
C LEU A 58 -10.13 9.48 0.04
N GLY A 59 -9.22 9.50 1.02
CA GLY A 59 -8.41 8.38 1.45
C GLY A 59 -7.11 8.13 0.67
N VAL A 60 -6.28 7.25 1.21
CA VAL A 60 -4.98 6.90 0.63
C VAL A 60 -5.18 6.06 -0.64
N PRO A 61 -4.52 6.38 -1.76
CA PRO A 61 -4.63 5.58 -2.98
C PRO A 61 -4.02 4.18 -2.76
N VAL A 62 -4.65 3.15 -3.35
CA VAL A 62 -4.19 1.74 -3.23
C VAL A 62 -2.76 1.57 -3.74
N THR A 63 -2.34 2.41 -4.70
CA THR A 63 -0.97 2.43 -5.24
C THR A 63 0.10 2.78 -4.20
N ALA A 64 -0.28 3.39 -3.07
CA ALA A 64 0.66 3.66 -1.97
C ALA A 64 1.29 2.39 -1.41
N SER A 65 0.61 1.23 -1.49
CA SER A 65 1.18 -0.06 -1.09
C SER A 65 2.40 -0.46 -1.92
N ALA A 66 2.48 -0.01 -3.18
CA ALA A 66 3.65 -0.29 -4.03
C ALA A 66 4.96 0.28 -3.48
N VAL A 67 4.86 1.41 -2.76
CA VAL A 67 6.02 2.06 -2.13
C VAL A 67 6.18 1.60 -0.68
N LEU A 68 5.08 1.52 0.07
CA LEU A 68 5.15 1.24 1.50
C LEU A 68 5.43 -0.24 1.83
N ALA A 69 4.97 -1.20 0.99
CA ALA A 69 5.24 -2.61 1.24
C ALA A 69 6.75 -2.96 1.14
N PRO A 70 7.49 -2.55 0.07
CA PRO A 70 8.94 -2.73 0.03
C PRO A 70 9.67 -1.99 1.16
N LEU A 71 9.19 -0.80 1.54
CA LEU A 71 9.76 -0.04 2.65
C LEU A 71 9.66 -0.81 3.97
N PHE A 72 8.51 -1.41 4.29
CA PHE A 72 8.34 -2.24 5.49
C PHE A 72 9.25 -3.46 5.46
N TYR A 73 9.43 -4.07 4.30
CA TYR A 73 10.36 -5.18 4.14
C TYR A 73 11.82 -4.77 4.41
N LEU A 74 12.26 -3.66 3.81
CA LEU A 74 13.62 -3.13 4.04
C LEU A 74 13.84 -2.71 5.49
N LEU A 75 12.81 -2.12 6.11
CA LEU A 75 12.86 -1.72 7.52
C LEU A 75 13.02 -2.93 8.45
N SER A 76 12.32 -4.02 8.16
CA SER A 76 12.42 -5.25 8.92
C SER A 76 13.82 -5.87 8.85
N LEU A 77 14.45 -5.84 7.68
CA LEU A 77 15.84 -6.28 7.49
C LEU A 77 16.84 -5.41 8.28
N ARG A 78 16.59 -4.11 8.37
CA ARG A 78 17.49 -3.17 9.04
C ARG A 78 17.47 -3.30 10.56
N PHE A 79 16.33 -3.60 11.16
CA PHE A 79 16.18 -3.66 12.62
C PHE A 79 16.38 -5.05 13.21
N ALA A 80 16.73 -6.06 12.39
CA ALA A 80 16.89 -7.47 12.83
C ALA A 80 15.70 -7.99 13.66
N LEU A 81 14.53 -7.39 13.49
CA LEU A 81 13.27 -7.85 14.04
C LEU A 81 12.72 -8.99 13.17
N ASN A 82 11.82 -9.78 13.74
CA ASN A 82 11.10 -10.80 12.95
C ASN A 82 10.44 -10.12 11.74
N CYS A 83 11.06 -10.29 10.57
CA CYS A 83 10.65 -9.65 9.30
C CYS A 83 9.15 -9.73 9.07
N ALA A 84 8.57 -10.86 9.35
CA ALA A 84 7.17 -11.12 9.14
C ALA A 84 6.25 -10.31 10.07
N VAL A 85 6.62 -10.13 11.34
CA VAL A 85 5.81 -9.36 12.30
C VAL A 85 5.78 -7.88 11.91
N VAL A 86 6.94 -7.31 11.56
CA VAL A 86 7.03 -5.89 11.14
C VAL A 86 6.27 -5.68 9.84
N TYR A 87 6.40 -6.61 8.90
CA TYR A 87 5.69 -6.56 7.63
C TYR A 87 4.17 -6.68 7.83
N ALA A 88 3.71 -7.63 8.66
CA ALA A 88 2.30 -7.81 8.96
C ALA A 88 1.69 -6.58 9.65
N LEU A 89 2.39 -6.00 10.63
CA LEU A 89 1.96 -4.77 11.30
C LEU A 89 1.88 -3.60 10.32
N GLY A 90 2.84 -3.48 9.41
CA GLY A 90 2.83 -2.47 8.36
C GLY A 90 1.63 -2.60 7.42
N LEU A 91 1.33 -3.82 6.97
CA LEU A 91 0.16 -4.09 6.13
C LEU A 91 -1.16 -3.91 6.88
N PHE A 92 -1.22 -4.28 8.15
CA PHE A 92 -2.40 -4.03 8.98
C PHE A 92 -2.71 -2.53 9.10
N LEU A 93 -1.68 -1.73 9.40
CA LEU A 93 -1.78 -0.27 9.48
C LEU A 93 -2.25 0.33 8.14
N LEU A 94 -1.70 -0.14 7.02
CA LEU A 94 -2.13 0.27 5.68
C LEU A 94 -3.59 -0.11 5.40
N GLY A 95 -4.02 -1.31 5.79
CA GLY A 95 -5.39 -1.74 5.66
C GLY A 95 -6.36 -0.80 6.39
N VAL A 96 -6.04 -0.45 7.63
CA VAL A 96 -6.83 0.52 8.41
C VAL A 96 -6.85 1.89 7.74
N LEU A 97 -5.70 2.37 7.22
CA LEU A 97 -5.60 3.63 6.49
C LEU A 97 -6.45 3.65 5.20
N TYR A 98 -6.63 2.51 4.54
CA TYR A 98 -7.48 2.41 3.36
C TYR A 98 -8.96 2.60 3.66
N ILE A 99 -9.42 2.13 4.81
CA ILE A 99 -10.83 2.28 5.25
C ILE A 99 -11.07 3.69 5.79
N THR A 100 -10.05 4.33 6.37
CA THR A 100 -10.23 5.66 6.98
C THR A 100 -10.42 6.73 5.91
N PRO A 101 -11.49 7.53 5.95
CA PRO A 101 -11.78 8.58 4.96
C PRO A 101 -10.90 9.81 5.19
N LEU A 102 -9.60 9.70 4.91
CA LEU A 102 -8.67 10.82 5.02
C LEU A 102 -8.79 11.73 3.79
N HIS A 103 -8.88 13.03 4.01
CA HIS A 103 -8.84 14.02 2.94
C HIS A 103 -7.39 14.23 2.51
N VAL A 104 -6.95 13.49 1.50
CA VAL A 104 -5.59 13.61 0.98
C VAL A 104 -5.58 14.64 -0.16
N LYS A 105 -4.77 15.68 0.00
CA LYS A 105 -4.57 16.67 -1.05
C LYS A 105 -3.92 16.00 -2.27
N LYS A 106 -4.47 16.26 -3.46
CA LYS A 106 -3.95 15.70 -4.72
C LYS A 106 -2.45 16.01 -4.86
N PRO A 107 -1.58 15.01 -4.99
CA PRO A 107 -0.16 15.26 -5.15
C PRO A 107 0.07 16.05 -6.44
N GLN A 108 0.68 17.22 -6.30
CA GLN A 108 1.12 18.02 -7.45
C GLN A 108 2.30 17.32 -8.15
N LEU A 109 2.65 17.77 -9.35
CA LEU A 109 3.77 17.23 -10.14
C LEU A 109 5.05 17.00 -9.30
N ARG A 110 5.33 17.88 -8.33
CA ARG A 110 6.45 17.75 -7.40
C ARG A 110 6.33 16.54 -6.48
N GLY A 111 5.12 16.23 -6.01
CA GLY A 111 4.86 15.06 -5.17
C GLY A 111 5.00 13.74 -5.95
N VAL A 112 4.54 13.73 -7.19
CA VAL A 112 4.70 12.55 -8.09
C VAL A 112 6.17 12.32 -8.41
N ALA A 113 6.94 13.36 -8.71
CA ALA A 113 8.37 13.25 -8.96
C ALA A 113 9.12 12.73 -7.72
N PHE A 114 8.78 13.22 -6.53
CA PHE A 114 9.37 12.75 -5.28
C PHE A 114 9.08 11.26 -5.03
N LEU A 115 7.84 10.83 -5.21
CA LEU A 115 7.45 9.42 -5.07
C LEU A 115 8.17 8.52 -6.09
N SER A 116 8.35 9.00 -7.32
CA SER A 116 9.05 8.24 -8.37
C SER A 116 10.54 8.07 -8.04
N VAL A 117 11.20 9.12 -7.58
CA VAL A 117 12.62 9.07 -7.17
C VAL A 117 12.79 8.17 -5.96
N PHE A 118 11.88 8.25 -5.00
CA PHE A 118 11.89 7.42 -3.80
C PHE A 118 11.70 5.94 -4.15
N GLY A 119 10.71 5.60 -5.00
CA GLY A 119 10.48 4.24 -5.47
C GLY A 119 11.65 3.65 -6.26
N LEU A 120 12.33 4.45 -7.09
CA LEU A 120 13.56 4.04 -7.78
C LEU A 120 14.70 3.78 -6.80
N GLY A 121 14.82 4.60 -5.75
CA GLY A 121 15.79 4.39 -4.67
C GLY A 121 15.55 3.08 -3.91
N GLU A 122 14.31 2.79 -3.54
CA GLU A 122 13.93 1.52 -2.91
C GLU A 122 14.24 0.33 -3.81
N PHE A 123 13.91 0.42 -5.09
CA PHE A 123 14.19 -0.64 -6.06
C PHE A 123 15.69 -0.91 -6.19
N ALA A 124 16.53 0.14 -6.24
CA ALA A 124 17.99 -0.01 -6.28
C ALA A 124 18.54 -0.66 -5.02
N VAL A 125 18.00 -0.33 -3.85
CA VAL A 125 18.40 -0.96 -2.57
C VAL A 125 17.98 -2.43 -2.53
N LEU A 126 16.78 -2.76 -2.99
CA LEU A 126 16.29 -4.14 -3.08
C LEU A 126 17.17 -4.98 -4.01
N LEU A 127 17.53 -4.45 -5.18
CA LEU A 127 18.45 -5.13 -6.09
C LEU A 127 19.80 -5.40 -5.42
N ARG A 128 20.36 -4.47 -4.67
CA ARG A 128 21.61 -4.67 -3.92
C ARG A 128 21.49 -5.73 -2.84
N VAL A 129 20.36 -5.82 -2.19
CA VAL A 129 20.11 -6.85 -1.16
C VAL A 129 19.98 -8.22 -1.80
N LEU A 130 19.34 -8.31 -2.98
CA LEU A 130 19.13 -9.57 -3.70
C LEU A 130 20.41 -10.12 -4.36
N THR A 131 21.36 -9.23 -4.72
CA THR A 131 22.63 -9.59 -5.39
C THR A 131 23.79 -9.84 -4.40
N ARG A 132 23.52 -9.76 -3.10
CA ARG A 132 24.54 -9.96 -2.05
C ARG A 132 24.36 -11.32 -1.36
#